data_70e2bf75c1858800b64e64b70046ab4f
#
_entry.id   70e2bf75c1858800b64e64b70046ab4f
#
_cell.length_a   1.000
_cell.length_b   1.000
_cell.length_c   1.000
_cell.angle_alpha   90.00
_cell.angle_beta   90.00
_cell.angle_gamma   90.00
#
_symmetry.space_group_name_H-M   'P 1'
#
loop_
_entity.id
_entity.type
_entity.pdbx_description
1 polymer ?
#
loop_
_entity_poly.entity_id
_entity_poly.type
_entity_poly.pdbx_seq_one_letter_code
_entity_poly.pdbx_strand_id
1 'polypeptide(L)'
;FEKRTVGEVLSRITNDVDTLGQSLNQSITQLITSVTTMIGVLVMMLSISPRMTLIALLILPVSLALVLVVVKFSQKYFKAQQATLGVVNGQVEEVYAGHNVVKAFNREAVVLADFNAANDKLYESAWKSQFLSGLMMPIMNFVGNLGYVAVAIVGSIFAANGVITIGDIQAFIQYVKNFTQPIQQLSQVSNMLQSMAAAAERVFEFLNEPEEAQLADPARRADPADIDGQVTFDHVRFGYTPDKTVIHDFSCTVQPGQKVAIVGPTGAGKTTMVKLLMRFYDVDAGSITLNGHNVRDFDRSALREGFGMVLQDTWLFKGTIMENIRYGRLDATDEEVIAAAKAANADHFIRTLPGGYQMELNEDASNVSQGQKQLLTIARTILADNRILILDEATSSVDTRTEQRIQTAMDR
;
A
#
# COMPACT_ATOMS: atom_id res chain seq x y z
N PHE A 1 2.75 -4.90 9.79
CA PHE A 1 2.05 -3.66 9.38
C PHE A 1 2.76 -2.39 9.86
N GLU A 2 3.25 -2.29 11.09
CA GLU A 2 3.87 -1.06 11.63
C GLU A 2 5.15 -0.61 10.89
N LYS A 3 5.85 -1.50 10.19
CA LYS A 3 7.05 -1.18 9.40
C LYS A 3 6.74 -0.55 8.05
N ARG A 4 5.48 -0.56 7.61
CA ARG A 4 5.02 -0.11 6.29
C ARG A 4 3.83 0.84 6.45
N THR A 5 3.69 1.76 5.52
CA THR A 5 2.51 2.64 5.51
C THR A 5 1.26 1.88 5.06
N VAL A 6 0.09 2.30 5.54
CA VAL A 6 -1.20 1.74 5.10
C VAL A 6 -1.37 1.83 3.59
N GLY A 7 -0.94 2.95 2.99
CA GLY A 7 -0.97 3.15 1.53
C GLY A 7 -0.09 2.16 0.76
N GLU A 8 1.08 1.80 1.30
CA GLU A 8 1.95 0.78 0.69
C GLU A 8 1.29 -0.61 0.71
N VAL A 9 0.70 -1.00 1.84
CA VAL A 9 -0.01 -2.29 1.95
C VAL A 9 -1.21 -2.33 1.01
N LEU A 10 -2.01 -1.27 0.98
CA LEU A 10 -3.16 -1.16 0.08
C LEU A 10 -2.73 -1.23 -1.39
N SER A 11 -1.65 -0.53 -1.76
CA SER A 11 -1.11 -0.57 -3.13
C SER A 11 -0.68 -1.97 -3.55
N ARG A 12 -0.15 -2.81 -2.65
CA ARG A 12 0.20 -4.21 -2.94
C ARG A 12 -1.03 -5.06 -3.22
N ILE A 13 -2.11 -4.85 -2.47
CA ILE A 13 -3.36 -5.62 -2.60
C ILE A 13 -4.14 -5.20 -3.84
N THR A 14 -4.09 -3.92 -4.22
CA THR A 14 -4.84 -3.38 -5.36
C THR A 14 -3.97 -3.26 -6.60
N ASN A 15 -3.05 -2.29 -6.65
CA ASN A 15 -2.31 -1.95 -7.85
C ASN A 15 -1.36 -3.06 -8.32
N ASP A 16 -0.66 -3.74 -7.39
CA ASP A 16 0.28 -4.80 -7.77
C ASP A 16 -0.46 -6.05 -8.24
N VAL A 17 -1.59 -6.41 -7.63
CA VAL A 17 -2.44 -7.53 -8.08
C VAL A 17 -3.05 -7.24 -9.44
N ASP A 18 -3.56 -6.02 -9.67
CA ASP A 18 -4.07 -5.60 -10.98
C ASP A 18 -2.97 -5.61 -12.05
N THR A 19 -1.78 -5.12 -11.71
CA THR A 19 -0.61 -5.16 -12.60
C THR A 19 -0.25 -6.60 -12.97
N LEU A 20 -0.27 -7.53 -12.02
CA LEU A 20 -0.07 -8.96 -12.28
C LEU A 20 -1.11 -9.51 -13.25
N GLY A 21 -2.39 -9.29 -12.98
CA GLY A 21 -3.48 -9.83 -13.78
C GLY A 21 -3.47 -9.30 -15.22
N GLN A 22 -3.35 -7.99 -15.40
CA GLN A 22 -3.32 -7.34 -16.71
C GLN A 22 -2.05 -7.68 -17.48
N SER A 23 -0.88 -7.59 -16.86
CA SER A 23 0.40 -7.86 -17.51
C SER A 23 0.54 -9.32 -17.90
N LEU A 24 0.08 -10.25 -17.06
CA LEU A 24 0.13 -11.68 -17.35
C LEU A 24 -0.73 -12.00 -18.60
N ASN A 25 -1.99 -11.56 -18.59
CA ASN A 25 -2.91 -11.82 -19.70
C ASN A 25 -2.41 -11.21 -21.02
N GLN A 26 -2.00 -9.95 -20.98
CA GLN A 26 -1.51 -9.24 -22.16
C GLN A 26 -0.18 -9.82 -22.67
N SER A 27 0.77 -10.11 -21.76
CA SER A 27 2.08 -10.65 -22.13
C SER A 27 1.99 -12.03 -22.75
N ILE A 28 1.19 -12.93 -22.18
CA ILE A 28 1.02 -14.30 -22.71
C ILE A 28 0.39 -14.24 -24.09
N THR A 29 -0.69 -13.50 -24.25
CA THR A 29 -1.40 -13.36 -25.52
C THR A 29 -0.48 -12.79 -26.60
N GLN A 30 0.24 -11.72 -26.27
CA GLN A 30 1.13 -11.04 -27.21
C GLN A 30 2.36 -11.91 -27.57
N LEU A 31 2.91 -12.65 -26.61
CA LEU A 31 4.03 -13.57 -26.83
C LEU A 31 3.61 -14.71 -27.76
N ILE A 32 2.49 -15.38 -27.50
CA ILE A 32 1.98 -16.47 -28.34
C ILE A 32 1.70 -15.96 -29.76
N THR A 33 0.99 -14.84 -29.88
CA THR A 33 0.66 -14.25 -31.19
C THR A 33 1.91 -13.86 -31.96
N SER A 34 2.88 -13.18 -31.30
CA SER A 34 4.11 -12.74 -31.95
C SER A 34 4.97 -13.91 -32.42
N VAL A 35 5.17 -14.91 -31.57
CA VAL A 35 5.97 -16.11 -31.90
C VAL A 35 5.30 -16.91 -33.02
N THR A 36 3.97 -17.13 -32.93
CA THR A 36 3.24 -17.87 -33.96
C THR A 36 3.27 -17.14 -35.32
N THR A 37 3.13 -15.81 -35.29
CA THR A 37 3.20 -14.98 -36.50
C THR A 37 4.61 -15.04 -37.12
N MET A 38 5.66 -14.89 -36.29
CA MET A 38 7.04 -14.94 -36.78
C MET A 38 7.37 -16.29 -37.40
N ILE A 39 7.01 -17.40 -36.74
CA ILE A 39 7.24 -18.75 -37.26
C ILE A 39 6.45 -18.97 -38.55
N GLY A 40 5.17 -18.62 -38.56
CA GLY A 40 4.30 -18.77 -39.74
C GLY A 40 4.81 -17.98 -40.95
N VAL A 41 5.17 -16.71 -40.74
CA VAL A 41 5.72 -15.85 -41.80
C VAL A 41 7.07 -16.39 -42.29
N LEU A 42 7.96 -16.83 -41.39
CA LEU A 42 9.25 -17.39 -41.74
C LEU A 42 9.12 -18.66 -42.58
N VAL A 43 8.22 -19.59 -42.22
CA VAL A 43 7.93 -20.80 -42.96
C VAL A 43 7.42 -20.45 -44.34
N MET A 44 6.49 -19.51 -44.47
CA MET A 44 5.96 -19.07 -45.77
C MET A 44 7.03 -18.42 -46.65
N MET A 45 7.89 -17.58 -46.07
CA MET A 45 9.01 -16.96 -46.80
C MET A 45 10.00 -18.01 -47.31
N LEU A 46 10.36 -18.99 -46.49
CA LEU A 46 11.27 -20.08 -46.87
C LEU A 46 10.68 -20.99 -47.94
N SER A 47 9.38 -21.21 -47.92
CA SER A 47 8.66 -22.03 -48.93
C SER A 47 8.64 -21.40 -50.32
N ILE A 48 8.66 -20.06 -50.40
CA ILE A 48 8.68 -19.34 -51.68
C ILE A 48 10.10 -19.22 -52.20
N SER A 49 11.02 -18.64 -51.43
CA SER A 49 12.42 -18.47 -51.84
C SER A 49 13.37 -18.30 -50.67
N PRO A 50 14.21 -19.29 -50.34
CA PRO A 50 15.23 -19.17 -49.30
C PRO A 50 16.23 -18.01 -49.50
N ARG A 51 16.55 -17.70 -50.76
CA ARG A 51 17.48 -16.60 -51.08
C ARG A 51 16.86 -15.22 -50.76
N MET A 52 15.57 -15.02 -51.12
CA MET A 52 14.83 -13.81 -50.78
C MET A 52 14.65 -13.68 -49.26
N THR A 53 14.40 -14.79 -48.57
CA THR A 53 14.25 -14.84 -47.13
C THR A 53 15.57 -14.37 -46.44
N LEU A 54 16.74 -14.82 -46.93
CA LEU A 54 18.02 -14.38 -46.37
C LEU A 54 18.19 -12.86 -46.49
N ILE A 55 17.86 -12.28 -47.66
CA ILE A 55 17.92 -10.83 -47.88
C ILE A 55 16.98 -10.07 -46.93
N ALA A 56 15.76 -10.57 -46.80
CA ALA A 56 14.76 -9.99 -45.88
C ALA A 56 15.26 -10.06 -44.41
N LEU A 57 15.87 -11.15 -44.00
CA LEU A 57 16.40 -11.33 -42.65
C LEU A 57 17.62 -10.41 -42.36
N LEU A 58 18.37 -9.95 -43.37
CA LEU A 58 19.44 -8.98 -43.16
C LEU A 58 18.96 -7.62 -42.65
N ILE A 59 17.68 -7.29 -42.81
CA ILE A 59 17.11 -6.06 -42.32
C ILE A 59 17.05 -6.07 -40.77
N LEU A 60 16.93 -7.26 -40.18
CA LEU A 60 16.77 -7.40 -38.72
C LEU A 60 17.97 -6.90 -37.91
N PRO A 61 19.24 -7.33 -38.21
CA PRO A 61 20.38 -6.83 -37.46
C PRO A 61 20.59 -5.31 -37.66
N VAL A 62 20.25 -4.78 -38.83
CA VAL A 62 20.31 -3.33 -39.08
C VAL A 62 19.29 -2.59 -38.22
N SER A 63 18.04 -3.07 -38.18
CA SER A 63 16.96 -2.51 -37.32
C SER A 63 17.38 -2.57 -35.86
N LEU A 64 17.84 -3.73 -35.39
CA LEU A 64 18.25 -3.94 -34.01
C LEU A 64 19.40 -3.02 -33.61
N ALA A 65 20.45 -2.88 -34.47
CA ALA A 65 21.56 -1.99 -34.21
C ALA A 65 21.10 -0.53 -34.05
N LEU A 66 20.24 -0.05 -34.95
CA LEU A 66 19.69 1.32 -34.86
C LEU A 66 18.85 1.54 -33.59
N VAL A 67 17.99 0.57 -33.25
CA VAL A 67 17.20 0.63 -32.00
C VAL A 67 18.12 0.71 -30.79
N LEU A 68 19.12 -0.14 -30.70
CA LEU A 68 20.08 -0.13 -29.58
C LEU A 68 20.83 1.21 -29.46
N VAL A 69 21.19 1.82 -30.58
CA VAL A 69 21.84 3.14 -30.61
C VAL A 69 20.87 4.20 -30.03
N VAL A 70 19.63 4.26 -30.52
CA VAL A 70 18.63 5.22 -30.03
C VAL A 70 18.34 5.02 -28.54
N VAL A 71 18.14 3.77 -28.11
CA VAL A 71 17.89 3.43 -26.69
C VAL A 71 19.06 3.88 -25.82
N LYS A 72 20.29 3.58 -26.22
CA LYS A 72 21.51 3.96 -25.46
C LYS A 72 21.60 5.48 -25.25
N PHE A 73 21.31 6.27 -26.27
CA PHE A 73 21.32 7.73 -26.15
C PHE A 73 20.12 8.29 -25.40
N SER A 74 18.92 7.73 -25.58
CA SER A 74 17.70 8.17 -24.93
C SER A 74 17.67 7.85 -23.43
N GLN A 75 18.25 6.73 -23.00
CA GLN A 75 18.16 6.22 -21.62
C GLN A 75 18.67 7.22 -20.56
N LYS A 76 19.73 7.99 -20.88
CA LYS A 76 20.27 9.03 -19.99
C LYS A 76 19.24 10.12 -19.71
N TYR A 77 18.59 10.60 -20.75
CA TYR A 77 17.59 11.66 -20.62
C TYR A 77 16.29 11.16 -20.00
N PHE A 78 15.91 9.92 -20.30
CA PHE A 78 14.74 9.30 -19.68
C PHE A 78 14.91 9.15 -18.17
N LYS A 79 16.07 8.68 -17.68
CA LYS A 79 16.38 8.62 -16.25
C LYS A 79 16.36 10.00 -15.59
N ALA A 80 16.94 11.01 -16.26
CA ALA A 80 16.93 12.38 -15.76
C ALA A 80 15.51 12.95 -15.70
N GLN A 81 14.68 12.70 -16.72
CA GLN A 81 13.28 13.09 -16.75
C GLN A 81 12.51 12.47 -15.57
N GLN A 82 12.64 11.16 -15.33
CA GLN A 82 11.95 10.48 -14.22
C GLN A 82 12.38 11.03 -12.86
N ALA A 83 13.68 11.24 -12.66
CA ALA A 83 14.22 11.80 -11.42
C ALA A 83 13.68 13.22 -11.16
N THR A 84 13.70 14.06 -12.20
CA THR A 84 13.24 15.46 -12.07
C THR A 84 11.73 15.55 -11.92
N LEU A 85 10.97 14.68 -12.60
CA LEU A 85 9.51 14.58 -12.42
C LEU A 85 9.16 14.21 -10.96
N GLY A 86 9.92 13.30 -10.35
CA GLY A 86 9.77 12.98 -8.93
C GLY A 86 9.98 14.20 -8.02
N VAL A 87 10.99 15.03 -8.32
CA VAL A 87 11.24 16.28 -7.57
C VAL A 87 10.08 17.26 -7.72
N VAL A 88 9.60 17.48 -8.95
CA VAL A 88 8.46 18.39 -9.21
C VAL A 88 7.20 17.90 -8.50
N ASN A 89 6.88 16.62 -8.57
CA ASN A 89 5.72 16.04 -7.88
C ASN A 89 5.84 16.19 -6.36
N GLY A 90 7.04 15.90 -5.79
CA GLY A 90 7.28 16.07 -4.36
C GLY A 90 7.11 17.52 -3.90
N GLN A 91 7.60 18.50 -4.68
CA GLN A 91 7.38 19.92 -4.39
C GLN A 91 5.89 20.30 -4.43
N VAL A 92 5.14 19.78 -5.40
CA VAL A 92 3.69 20.04 -5.50
C VAL A 92 2.98 19.49 -4.26
N GLU A 93 3.26 18.24 -3.87
CA GLU A 93 2.69 17.61 -2.69
C GLU A 93 3.01 18.38 -1.41
N GLU A 94 4.29 18.74 -1.19
CA GLU A 94 4.76 19.49 -0.03
C GLU A 94 4.08 20.86 0.07
N VAL A 95 4.01 21.61 -1.05
CA VAL A 95 3.41 22.94 -1.08
C VAL A 95 1.91 22.88 -0.86
N TYR A 96 1.20 21.90 -1.41
CA TYR A 96 -0.22 21.75 -1.16
C TYR A 96 -0.52 21.30 0.27
N ALA A 97 0.25 20.38 0.83
CA ALA A 97 0.14 19.99 2.24
C ALA A 97 0.43 21.17 3.18
N GLY A 98 1.46 21.98 2.86
CA GLY A 98 1.87 23.16 3.61
C GLY A 98 1.24 24.48 3.17
N HIS A 99 0.19 24.48 2.34
CA HIS A 99 -0.34 25.71 1.71
C HIS A 99 -0.67 26.82 2.68
N ASN A 100 -1.28 26.50 3.82
CA ASN A 100 -1.61 27.49 4.84
C ASN A 100 -0.34 28.15 5.45
N VAL A 101 0.76 27.38 5.58
CA VAL A 101 2.04 27.88 6.07
C VAL A 101 2.66 28.81 5.05
N VAL A 102 2.68 28.44 3.76
CA VAL A 102 3.17 29.28 2.66
C VAL A 102 2.43 30.61 2.65
N LYS A 103 1.10 30.61 2.79
CA LYS A 103 0.25 31.80 2.85
C LYS A 103 0.51 32.63 4.10
N ALA A 104 0.59 32.00 5.28
CA ALA A 104 0.81 32.73 6.55
C ALA A 104 2.15 33.46 6.59
N PHE A 105 3.16 32.94 5.88
CA PHE A 105 4.51 33.53 5.84
C PHE A 105 4.77 34.33 4.54
N ASN A 106 3.80 34.51 3.64
CA ASN A 106 3.92 35.21 2.35
C ASN A 106 5.12 34.71 1.52
N ARG A 107 5.27 33.38 1.39
CA ARG A 107 6.40 32.73 0.70
C ARG A 107 6.08 32.25 -0.71
N GLU A 108 4.95 32.62 -1.31
CA GLU A 108 4.52 32.17 -2.62
C GLU A 108 5.55 32.46 -3.72
N ALA A 109 6.18 33.64 -3.68
CA ALA A 109 7.18 34.00 -4.70
C ALA A 109 8.42 33.11 -4.65
N VAL A 110 8.87 32.70 -3.44
CA VAL A 110 10.02 31.81 -3.27
C VAL A 110 9.67 30.40 -3.76
N VAL A 111 8.53 29.87 -3.33
CA VAL A 111 8.04 28.54 -3.75
C VAL A 111 7.87 28.46 -5.26
N LEU A 112 7.33 29.52 -5.89
CA LEU A 112 7.16 29.59 -7.34
C LEU A 112 8.52 29.63 -8.06
N ALA A 113 9.50 30.34 -7.52
CA ALA A 113 10.85 30.38 -8.09
C ALA A 113 11.53 28.99 -8.04
N ASP A 114 11.42 28.29 -6.92
CA ASP A 114 11.96 26.94 -6.74
C ASP A 114 11.26 25.94 -7.69
N PHE A 115 9.94 26.04 -7.81
CA PHE A 115 9.16 25.22 -8.74
C PHE A 115 9.58 25.46 -10.19
N ASN A 116 9.72 26.73 -10.61
CA ASN A 116 10.15 27.05 -11.96
C ASN A 116 11.55 26.51 -12.26
N ALA A 117 12.48 26.62 -11.30
CA ALA A 117 13.83 26.06 -11.45
C ALA A 117 13.83 24.53 -11.62
N ALA A 118 12.96 23.81 -10.90
CA ALA A 118 12.79 22.39 -11.07
C ALA A 118 12.09 22.04 -12.40
N ASN A 119 11.08 22.81 -12.79
CA ASN A 119 10.35 22.63 -14.05
C ASN A 119 11.23 22.88 -15.27
N ASP A 120 12.14 23.86 -15.24
CA ASP A 120 13.10 24.11 -16.33
C ASP A 120 14.03 22.90 -16.53
N LYS A 121 14.52 22.29 -15.46
CA LYS A 121 15.30 21.05 -15.53
C LYS A 121 14.48 19.88 -16.09
N LEU A 122 13.20 19.77 -15.68
CA LEU A 122 12.28 18.78 -16.22
C LEU A 122 12.08 19.01 -17.72
N TYR A 123 11.83 20.23 -18.14
CA TYR A 123 11.67 20.60 -19.55
C TYR A 123 12.91 20.18 -20.38
N GLU A 124 14.14 20.51 -19.92
CA GLU A 124 15.36 20.14 -20.63
C GLU A 124 15.53 18.64 -20.82
N SER A 125 15.24 17.85 -19.80
CA SER A 125 15.35 16.38 -19.86
C SER A 125 14.21 15.76 -20.64
N ALA A 126 12.99 16.27 -20.47
CA ALA A 126 11.78 15.73 -21.08
C ALA A 126 11.77 15.91 -22.61
N TRP A 127 12.07 17.12 -23.11
CA TRP A 127 12.04 17.33 -24.57
C TRP A 127 13.10 16.50 -25.28
N LYS A 128 14.33 16.35 -24.69
CA LYS A 128 15.39 15.51 -25.25
C LYS A 128 15.01 14.02 -25.24
N SER A 129 14.43 13.56 -24.14
CA SER A 129 13.91 12.20 -24.00
C SER A 129 12.82 11.92 -25.04
N GLN A 130 11.83 12.80 -25.14
CA GLN A 130 10.69 12.65 -26.04
C GLN A 130 11.10 12.75 -27.52
N PHE A 131 12.02 13.66 -27.85
CA PHE A 131 12.56 13.78 -29.21
C PHE A 131 13.27 12.49 -29.65
N LEU A 132 14.20 11.98 -28.82
CA LEU A 132 14.93 10.76 -29.13
C LEU A 132 14.00 9.52 -29.19
N SER A 133 13.08 9.42 -28.26
CA SER A 133 12.11 8.32 -28.27
C SER A 133 11.14 8.42 -29.45
N GLY A 134 10.75 9.64 -29.81
CA GLY A 134 9.87 9.92 -30.96
C GLY A 134 10.54 9.61 -32.31
N LEU A 135 11.87 9.63 -32.41
CA LEU A 135 12.58 9.20 -33.62
C LEU A 135 12.52 7.70 -33.87
N MET A 136 12.19 6.89 -32.87
CA MET A 136 12.16 5.42 -32.98
C MET A 136 11.24 4.95 -34.12
N MET A 137 9.98 5.44 -34.16
CA MET A 137 9.04 5.05 -35.19
C MET A 137 9.44 5.49 -36.61
N PRO A 138 9.84 6.75 -36.85
CA PRO A 138 10.36 7.16 -38.16
C PRO A 138 11.58 6.34 -38.61
N ILE A 139 12.52 6.05 -37.74
CA ILE A 139 13.70 5.23 -38.07
C ILE A 139 13.29 3.79 -38.42
N MET A 140 12.40 3.18 -37.65
CA MET A 140 11.91 1.83 -37.96
C MET A 140 11.13 1.78 -39.28
N ASN A 141 10.33 2.79 -39.58
CA ASN A 141 9.62 2.91 -40.87
C ASN A 141 10.61 3.10 -42.03
N PHE A 142 11.64 3.92 -41.83
CA PHE A 142 12.68 4.12 -42.83
C PHE A 142 13.43 2.83 -43.16
N VAL A 143 13.85 2.07 -42.14
CA VAL A 143 14.50 0.75 -42.32
C VAL A 143 13.54 -0.25 -42.97
N GLY A 144 12.29 -0.28 -42.56
CA GLY A 144 11.27 -1.12 -43.21
C GLY A 144 11.07 -0.78 -44.69
N ASN A 145 11.08 0.51 -45.04
CA ASN A 145 11.00 0.96 -46.44
C ASN A 145 12.26 0.62 -47.23
N LEU A 146 13.47 0.70 -46.64
CA LEU A 146 14.69 0.21 -47.29
C LEU A 146 14.59 -1.31 -47.58
N GLY A 147 14.04 -2.08 -46.63
CA GLY A 147 13.75 -3.48 -46.83
C GLY A 147 12.76 -3.76 -47.98
N TYR A 148 11.69 -2.96 -48.01
CA TYR A 148 10.75 -3.01 -49.14
C TYR A 148 11.45 -2.75 -50.47
N VAL A 149 12.29 -1.74 -50.61
CA VAL A 149 13.04 -1.42 -51.84
C VAL A 149 14.01 -2.55 -52.19
N ALA A 150 14.73 -3.11 -51.23
CA ALA A 150 15.65 -4.22 -51.45
C ALA A 150 14.91 -5.45 -51.97
N VAL A 151 13.78 -5.82 -51.35
CA VAL A 151 12.92 -6.95 -51.79
C VAL A 151 12.34 -6.71 -53.19
N ALA A 152 11.92 -5.48 -53.51
CA ALA A 152 11.38 -5.12 -54.79
C ALA A 152 12.45 -5.24 -55.92
N ILE A 153 13.64 -4.69 -55.69
CA ILE A 153 14.73 -4.74 -56.66
C ILE A 153 15.18 -6.18 -56.93
N VAL A 154 15.55 -6.90 -55.86
CA VAL A 154 16.08 -8.28 -56.00
C VAL A 154 14.98 -9.23 -56.48
N GLY A 155 13.71 -9.04 -55.96
CA GLY A 155 12.58 -9.80 -56.41
C GLY A 155 12.27 -9.61 -57.89
N SER A 156 12.37 -8.38 -58.42
CA SER A 156 12.21 -8.10 -59.85
C SER A 156 13.28 -8.78 -60.72
N ILE A 157 14.50 -8.83 -60.27
CA ILE A 157 15.59 -9.55 -60.96
C ILE A 157 15.31 -11.06 -60.98
N PHE A 158 14.83 -11.65 -59.88
CA PHE A 158 14.49 -13.05 -59.77
C PHE A 158 13.26 -13.40 -60.62
N ALA A 159 12.27 -12.51 -60.68
CA ALA A 159 11.10 -12.66 -61.52
C ALA A 159 11.44 -12.60 -63.00
N ALA A 160 12.33 -11.66 -63.42
CA ALA A 160 12.80 -11.56 -64.79
C ALA A 160 13.59 -12.82 -65.25
N ASN A 161 14.26 -13.50 -64.30
CA ASN A 161 14.93 -14.75 -64.53
C ASN A 161 14.03 -16.01 -64.38
N GLY A 162 12.72 -15.82 -64.15
CA GLY A 162 11.77 -16.91 -64.01
C GLY A 162 11.89 -17.73 -62.73
N VAL A 163 12.60 -17.22 -61.69
CA VAL A 163 12.84 -17.93 -60.42
C VAL A 163 11.63 -17.79 -59.49
N ILE A 164 10.95 -16.65 -59.51
CA ILE A 164 9.76 -16.34 -58.73
C ILE A 164 8.74 -15.60 -59.57
N THR A 165 7.50 -15.52 -59.12
CA THR A 165 6.43 -14.75 -59.75
C THR A 165 6.31 -13.32 -59.23
N ILE A 166 5.59 -12.45 -59.94
CA ILE A 166 5.30 -11.09 -59.47
C ILE A 166 4.43 -11.15 -58.20
N GLY A 167 3.52 -12.15 -58.07
CA GLY A 167 2.76 -12.38 -56.84
C GLY A 167 3.61 -12.71 -55.64
N ASP A 168 4.73 -13.45 -55.83
CA ASP A 168 5.67 -13.77 -54.78
C ASP A 168 6.40 -12.52 -54.26
N ILE A 169 6.73 -11.54 -55.13
CA ILE A 169 7.30 -10.26 -54.68
C ILE A 169 6.33 -9.52 -53.79
N GLN A 170 5.04 -9.46 -54.15
CA GLN A 170 4.02 -8.81 -53.34
C GLN A 170 3.85 -9.52 -51.99
N ALA A 171 3.83 -10.86 -51.99
CA ALA A 171 3.77 -11.65 -50.77
C ALA A 171 4.99 -11.37 -49.84
N PHE A 172 6.24 -11.35 -50.40
CA PHE A 172 7.42 -11.04 -49.63
C PHE A 172 7.39 -9.65 -49.01
N ILE A 173 6.93 -8.63 -49.72
CA ILE A 173 6.75 -7.28 -49.18
C ILE A 173 5.83 -7.30 -47.95
N GLN A 174 4.73 -8.04 -48.03
CA GLN A 174 3.78 -8.17 -46.91
C GLN A 174 4.41 -8.96 -45.75
N TYR A 175 5.14 -10.03 -46.04
CA TYR A 175 5.81 -10.83 -45.02
C TYR A 175 6.91 -10.06 -44.30
N VAL A 176 7.69 -9.23 -44.95
CA VAL A 176 8.70 -8.37 -44.32
C VAL A 176 8.03 -7.42 -43.32
N LYS A 177 6.91 -6.80 -43.68
CA LYS A 177 6.13 -5.94 -42.77
C LYS A 177 5.60 -6.72 -41.57
N ASN A 178 5.00 -7.88 -41.82
CA ASN A 178 4.40 -8.73 -40.78
C ASN A 178 5.48 -9.38 -39.88
N PHE A 179 6.73 -9.46 -40.31
CA PHE A 179 7.85 -9.98 -39.53
C PHE A 179 8.46 -8.92 -38.58
N THR A 180 8.45 -7.66 -38.97
CA THR A 180 9.03 -6.56 -38.18
C THR A 180 8.14 -6.19 -36.99
N GLN A 181 6.81 -6.24 -37.14
CA GLN A 181 5.86 -5.87 -36.10
C GLN A 181 5.96 -6.72 -34.82
N PRO A 182 6.03 -8.06 -34.87
CA PRO A 182 6.20 -8.90 -33.69
C PRO A 182 7.47 -8.61 -32.89
N ILE A 183 8.55 -8.18 -33.52
CA ILE A 183 9.80 -7.84 -32.84
C ILE A 183 9.61 -6.63 -31.91
N GLN A 184 8.88 -5.63 -32.38
CA GLN A 184 8.54 -4.46 -31.54
C GLN A 184 7.64 -4.87 -30.38
N GLN A 185 6.67 -5.77 -30.60
CA GLN A 185 5.79 -6.29 -29.57
C GLN A 185 6.55 -7.10 -28.52
N LEU A 186 7.49 -7.94 -28.92
CA LEU A 186 8.34 -8.71 -27.98
C LEU A 186 9.19 -7.79 -27.08
N SER A 187 9.66 -6.66 -27.60
CA SER A 187 10.36 -5.66 -26.77
C SER A 187 9.44 -5.05 -25.70
N GLN A 188 8.18 -4.79 -26.03
CA GLN A 188 7.18 -4.30 -25.05
C GLN A 188 6.83 -5.37 -24.01
N VAL A 189 6.70 -6.64 -24.44
CA VAL A 189 6.50 -7.79 -23.55
C VAL A 189 7.62 -7.91 -22.51
N SER A 190 8.87 -7.70 -22.91
CA SER A 190 10.02 -7.75 -21.99
C SER A 190 9.90 -6.73 -20.84
N ASN A 191 9.52 -5.48 -21.16
CA ASN A 191 9.30 -4.45 -20.15
C ASN A 191 8.10 -4.78 -19.23
N MET A 192 7.04 -5.32 -19.82
CA MET A 192 5.84 -5.71 -19.09
C MET A 192 6.12 -6.89 -18.14
N LEU A 193 6.92 -7.88 -18.57
CA LEU A 193 7.35 -8.99 -17.72
C LEU A 193 8.21 -8.53 -16.55
N GLN A 194 9.09 -7.52 -16.74
CA GLN A 194 9.87 -6.95 -15.64
C GLN A 194 8.98 -6.25 -14.61
N SER A 195 8.00 -5.47 -15.06
CA SER A 195 7.02 -4.82 -14.15
C SER A 195 6.18 -5.85 -13.41
N MET A 196 5.75 -6.91 -14.11
CA MET A 196 5.01 -8.02 -13.52
C MET A 196 5.85 -8.76 -12.47
N ALA A 197 7.13 -9.04 -12.75
CA ALA A 197 8.01 -9.72 -11.81
C ALA A 197 8.21 -8.89 -10.53
N ALA A 198 8.39 -7.57 -10.64
CA ALA A 198 8.50 -6.69 -9.49
C ALA A 198 7.19 -6.60 -8.68
N ALA A 199 6.04 -6.57 -9.34
CA ALA A 199 4.74 -6.62 -8.66
C ALA A 199 4.52 -7.98 -7.98
N ALA A 200 4.86 -9.08 -8.66
CA ALA A 200 4.80 -10.44 -8.11
C ALA A 200 5.65 -10.58 -6.84
N GLU A 201 6.90 -10.10 -6.88
CA GLU A 201 7.79 -10.15 -5.73
C GLU A 201 7.16 -9.46 -4.51
N ARG A 202 6.59 -8.26 -4.67
CA ARG A 202 5.94 -7.52 -3.57
C ARG A 202 4.68 -8.21 -3.06
N VAL A 203 3.86 -8.79 -3.95
CA VAL A 203 2.64 -9.54 -3.56
C VAL A 203 3.03 -10.82 -2.81
N PHE A 204 3.98 -11.60 -3.32
CA PHE A 204 4.42 -12.82 -2.65
C PHE A 204 5.20 -12.55 -1.36
N GLU A 205 5.96 -11.45 -1.28
CA GLU A 205 6.55 -11.00 -0.02
C GLU A 205 5.46 -10.75 1.03
N PHE A 206 4.37 -10.08 0.65
CA PHE A 206 3.24 -9.84 1.55
C PHE A 206 2.52 -11.13 1.95
N LEU A 207 2.30 -12.07 1.02
CA LEU A 207 1.65 -13.35 1.29
C LEU A 207 2.50 -14.30 2.15
N ASN A 208 3.83 -14.18 2.07
CA ASN A 208 4.76 -15.01 2.82
C ASN A 208 5.21 -14.37 4.14
N GLU A 209 4.65 -13.22 4.53
CA GLU A 209 4.92 -12.66 5.85
C GLU A 209 4.53 -13.67 6.93
N PRO A 210 5.38 -13.86 7.95
CA PRO A 210 5.08 -14.83 9.01
C PRO A 210 3.81 -14.42 9.76
N GLU A 211 2.92 -15.37 9.93
CA GLU A 211 1.72 -15.17 10.75
C GLU A 211 2.09 -14.98 12.22
N GLU A 212 1.33 -14.13 12.91
CA GLU A 212 1.51 -13.90 14.33
C GLU A 212 1.15 -15.16 15.13
N ALA A 213 2.09 -15.66 15.92
CA ALA A 213 1.85 -16.82 16.77
C ALA A 213 0.78 -16.51 17.83
N GLN A 214 -0.33 -17.25 17.82
CA GLN A 214 -1.43 -17.06 18.78
C GLN A 214 -1.01 -17.47 20.19
N LEU A 215 -0.42 -18.63 20.35
CA LEU A 215 0.09 -19.17 21.61
C LEU A 215 1.61 -19.34 21.55
N ALA A 216 2.31 -19.02 22.64
CA ALA A 216 3.73 -19.33 22.74
C ALA A 216 3.97 -20.85 22.89
N ASP A 217 3.13 -21.52 23.69
CA ASP A 217 3.14 -22.97 23.90
C ASP A 217 1.70 -23.49 24.02
N PRO A 218 1.21 -24.28 23.05
CA PRO A 218 -0.15 -24.85 23.09
C PRO A 218 -0.43 -25.73 24.32
N ALA A 219 0.61 -26.30 24.94
CA ALA A 219 0.47 -27.13 26.15
C ALA A 219 0.17 -26.31 27.43
N ARG A 220 0.39 -24.99 27.39
CA ARG A 220 0.21 -24.08 28.54
C ARG A 220 -0.99 -23.14 28.37
N ARG A 221 -1.98 -23.50 27.57
CA ARG A 221 -3.14 -22.69 27.30
C ARG A 221 -3.90 -22.34 28.58
N ALA A 222 -3.93 -21.05 28.94
CA ALA A 222 -4.73 -20.52 30.03
C ALA A 222 -6.17 -20.20 29.57
N ASP A 223 -7.13 -20.31 30.50
CA ASP A 223 -8.53 -19.95 30.24
C ASP A 223 -8.73 -18.44 30.43
N PRO A 224 -9.34 -17.74 29.47
CA PRO A 224 -9.70 -16.33 29.62
C PRO A 224 -10.61 -16.05 30.84
N ALA A 225 -11.37 -17.04 31.28
CA ALA A 225 -12.20 -16.94 32.49
C ALA A 225 -11.37 -16.71 33.76
N ASP A 226 -10.08 -17.08 33.75
CA ASP A 226 -9.16 -16.89 34.89
C ASP A 226 -8.68 -15.44 35.04
N ILE A 227 -9.03 -14.54 34.10
CA ILE A 227 -8.68 -13.11 34.20
C ILE A 227 -9.61 -12.43 35.20
N ASP A 228 -9.14 -12.14 36.43
CA ASP A 228 -9.92 -11.45 37.47
C ASP A 228 -9.51 -10.00 37.70
N GLY A 229 -8.43 -9.53 37.02
CA GLY A 229 -7.93 -8.16 37.09
C GLY A 229 -6.59 -8.00 37.82
N GLN A 230 -5.98 -9.06 38.36
CA GLN A 230 -4.62 -8.97 38.86
C GLN A 230 -3.63 -8.94 37.69
N VAL A 231 -2.75 -7.93 37.68
CA VAL A 231 -1.68 -7.76 36.66
C VAL A 231 -0.33 -7.67 37.36
N THR A 232 0.63 -8.48 36.93
CA THR A 232 2.00 -8.38 37.43
C THR A 232 3.00 -8.23 36.28
N PHE A 233 3.82 -7.21 36.34
CA PHE A 233 5.02 -7.04 35.53
C PHE A 233 6.21 -7.47 36.39
N ASP A 234 7.04 -8.36 35.88
CA ASP A 234 8.20 -8.90 36.59
C ASP A 234 9.45 -8.76 35.72
N HIS A 235 10.32 -7.83 36.11
CA HIS A 235 11.58 -7.50 35.43
C HIS A 235 11.45 -7.33 33.91
N VAL A 236 10.40 -6.63 33.46
CA VAL A 236 10.08 -6.48 32.04
C VAL A 236 11.09 -5.56 31.34
N ARG A 237 11.66 -6.09 30.26
CA ARG A 237 12.52 -5.37 29.33
C ARG A 237 11.97 -5.48 27.93
N PHE A 238 12.01 -4.36 27.19
CA PHE A 238 11.50 -4.33 25.81
C PHE A 238 12.09 -3.18 24.98
N GLY A 239 12.33 -3.43 23.69
CA GLY A 239 12.66 -2.44 22.67
C GLY A 239 12.02 -2.79 21.32
N TYR A 240 11.59 -1.79 20.55
CA TYR A 240 11.03 -2.02 19.20
C TYR A 240 12.10 -2.45 18.19
N THR A 241 13.36 -2.11 18.46
CA THR A 241 14.53 -2.52 17.70
C THR A 241 15.62 -3.00 18.67
N PRO A 242 16.48 -3.94 18.25
CA PRO A 242 17.55 -4.46 19.11
C PRO A 242 18.46 -3.38 19.69
N ASP A 243 18.63 -2.27 18.97
CA ASP A 243 19.55 -1.19 19.32
C ASP A 243 18.94 -0.16 20.29
N LYS A 244 17.61 -0.18 20.49
CA LYS A 244 16.92 0.85 21.29
C LYS A 244 15.95 0.22 22.28
N THR A 245 16.42 0.02 23.51
CA THR A 245 15.56 -0.38 24.63
C THR A 245 14.69 0.79 25.07
N VAL A 246 13.37 0.54 25.23
CA VAL A 246 12.36 1.51 25.69
C VAL A 246 12.00 1.26 27.15
N ILE A 247 11.82 0.01 27.52
CA ILE A 247 11.58 -0.43 28.90
C ILE A 247 12.83 -1.20 29.35
N HIS A 248 13.53 -0.68 30.35
CA HIS A 248 14.83 -1.24 30.77
C HIS A 248 14.68 -2.37 31.81
N ASP A 249 13.91 -2.10 32.86
CA ASP A 249 13.59 -3.03 33.93
C ASP A 249 12.38 -2.49 34.69
N PHE A 250 11.22 -3.10 34.49
CA PHE A 250 10.00 -2.63 35.10
C PHE A 250 9.30 -3.76 35.84
N SER A 251 9.03 -3.55 37.14
CA SER A 251 8.31 -4.49 38.01
C SER A 251 7.21 -3.76 38.76
N CYS A 252 5.98 -4.28 38.69
CA CYS A 252 4.83 -3.74 39.40
C CYS A 252 3.75 -4.81 39.51
N THR A 253 3.01 -4.83 40.60
CA THR A 253 1.81 -5.67 40.77
C THR A 253 0.61 -4.79 41.05
N VAL A 254 -0.45 -4.99 40.31
CA VAL A 254 -1.76 -4.35 40.42
C VAL A 254 -2.77 -5.37 40.88
N GLN A 255 -3.54 -5.06 41.92
CA GLN A 255 -4.56 -5.92 42.46
C GLN A 255 -5.92 -5.68 41.77
N PRO A 256 -6.84 -6.66 41.75
CA PRO A 256 -8.20 -6.47 41.25
C PRO A 256 -8.89 -5.26 41.89
N GLY A 257 -9.58 -4.44 41.07
CA GLY A 257 -10.27 -3.22 41.50
C GLY A 257 -9.37 -2.05 41.82
N GLN A 258 -8.04 -2.16 41.68
CA GLN A 258 -7.09 -1.09 41.93
C GLN A 258 -6.98 -0.18 40.70
N LYS A 259 -6.97 1.14 40.97
CA LYS A 259 -6.68 2.16 39.93
C LYS A 259 -5.19 2.50 39.96
N VAL A 260 -4.55 2.43 38.81
CA VAL A 260 -3.13 2.75 38.65
C VAL A 260 -2.93 3.79 37.56
N ALA A 261 -2.23 4.86 37.86
CA ALA A 261 -1.84 5.86 36.89
C ALA A 261 -0.38 5.63 36.45
N ILE A 262 -0.16 5.42 35.15
CA ILE A 262 1.17 5.35 34.54
C ILE A 262 1.55 6.77 34.13
N VAL A 263 2.50 7.38 34.85
CA VAL A 263 2.93 8.76 34.61
C VAL A 263 4.38 8.82 34.13
N GLY A 264 4.67 9.81 33.29
CA GLY A 264 6.03 10.02 32.76
C GLY A 264 6.04 10.99 31.58
N PRO A 265 7.21 11.51 31.18
CA PRO A 265 7.32 12.40 30.03
C PRO A 265 6.95 11.68 28.74
N THR A 266 6.74 12.46 27.66
CA THR A 266 6.53 11.90 26.31
C THR A 266 7.74 11.04 25.93
N GLY A 267 7.49 9.85 25.41
CA GLY A 267 8.55 8.89 25.06
C GLY A 267 9.02 7.99 26.20
N ALA A 268 8.48 8.14 27.44
CA ALA A 268 8.85 7.30 28.59
C ALA A 268 8.37 5.83 28.49
N GLY A 269 7.65 5.45 27.43
CA GLY A 269 7.18 4.08 27.23
C GLY A 269 5.78 3.78 27.79
N LYS A 270 4.97 4.78 28.16
CA LYS A 270 3.60 4.58 28.70
C LYS A 270 2.72 3.73 27.78
N THR A 271 2.57 4.16 26.53
CA THR A 271 1.81 3.42 25.51
C THR A 271 2.47 2.07 25.16
N THR A 272 3.79 1.96 25.28
CA THR A 272 4.51 0.68 25.11
C THR A 272 4.09 -0.33 26.18
N MET A 273 3.95 0.09 27.44
CA MET A 273 3.48 -0.77 28.53
C MET A 273 2.08 -1.33 28.24
N VAL A 274 1.18 -0.50 27.73
CA VAL A 274 -0.16 -0.93 27.31
C VAL A 274 -0.09 -1.94 26.16
N LYS A 275 0.72 -1.65 25.15
CA LYS A 275 0.93 -2.57 24.01
C LYS A 275 1.50 -3.93 24.44
N LEU A 276 2.37 -3.97 25.41
CA LEU A 276 2.92 -5.20 25.99
C LEU A 276 1.88 -5.97 26.81
N LEU A 277 1.07 -5.28 27.62
CA LEU A 277 0.00 -5.88 28.41
C LEU A 277 -1.05 -6.57 27.53
N MET A 278 -1.46 -5.91 26.43
CA MET A 278 -2.39 -6.46 25.43
C MET A 278 -1.72 -7.44 24.45
N ARG A 279 -0.42 -7.73 24.67
CA ARG A 279 0.37 -8.63 23.82
C ARG A 279 0.30 -8.26 22.33
N PHE A 280 0.41 -6.94 22.00
CA PHE A 280 0.74 -6.52 20.64
C PHE A 280 2.21 -6.81 20.31
N TYR A 281 3.05 -6.89 21.35
CA TYR A 281 4.44 -7.33 21.31
C TYR A 281 4.71 -8.28 22.48
N ASP A 282 5.61 -9.20 22.27
CA ASP A 282 6.16 -10.02 23.35
C ASP A 282 7.36 -9.31 23.98
N VAL A 283 7.56 -9.48 25.29
CA VAL A 283 8.70 -8.87 26.01
C VAL A 283 10.02 -9.54 25.62
N ASP A 284 11.12 -8.78 25.62
CA ASP A 284 12.46 -9.31 25.35
C ASP A 284 13.02 -10.08 26.55
N ALA A 285 12.70 -9.64 27.77
CA ALA A 285 13.05 -10.32 29.03
C ALA A 285 12.01 -10.00 30.10
N GLY A 286 11.97 -10.82 31.13
CA GLY A 286 10.97 -10.76 32.18
C GLY A 286 9.66 -11.40 31.79
N SER A 287 8.58 -11.10 32.53
CA SER A 287 7.25 -11.64 32.24
C SER A 287 6.14 -10.66 32.61
N ILE A 288 5.01 -10.81 31.94
CA ILE A 288 3.74 -10.16 32.31
C ILE A 288 2.75 -11.27 32.60
N THR A 289 2.12 -11.23 33.76
CA THR A 289 1.14 -12.27 34.15
C THR A 289 -0.19 -11.63 34.53
N LEU A 290 -1.26 -12.35 34.21
CA LEU A 290 -2.63 -12.09 34.66
C LEU A 290 -3.03 -13.23 35.58
N ASN A 291 -3.34 -12.94 36.83
CA ASN A 291 -3.67 -13.95 37.86
C ASN A 291 -2.64 -15.08 37.97
N GLY A 292 -1.34 -14.78 37.77
CA GLY A 292 -0.27 -15.76 37.79
C GLY A 292 -0.03 -16.50 36.48
N HIS A 293 -0.93 -16.40 35.50
CA HIS A 293 -0.74 -16.96 34.15
C HIS A 293 -0.01 -15.96 33.25
N ASN A 294 1.02 -16.42 32.52
CA ASN A 294 1.74 -15.55 31.62
C ASN A 294 0.83 -15.12 30.45
N VAL A 295 0.90 -13.87 30.02
CA VAL A 295 0.11 -13.38 28.86
C VAL A 295 0.39 -14.18 27.58
N ARG A 296 1.53 -14.87 27.51
CA ARG A 296 1.89 -15.77 26.40
C ARG A 296 1.15 -17.11 26.42
N ASP A 297 0.56 -17.47 27.56
CA ASP A 297 -0.18 -18.72 27.74
C ASP A 297 -1.67 -18.57 27.31
N PHE A 298 -2.12 -17.34 27.05
CA PHE A 298 -3.43 -17.06 26.48
C PHE A 298 -3.38 -17.01 24.96
N ASP A 299 -4.44 -17.43 24.31
CA ASP A 299 -4.70 -17.06 22.92
C ASP A 299 -4.83 -15.54 22.82
N ARG A 300 -4.24 -14.91 21.80
CA ARG A 300 -4.21 -13.44 21.71
C ARG A 300 -5.60 -12.80 21.59
N SER A 301 -6.52 -13.45 20.88
CA SER A 301 -7.90 -12.97 20.79
C SER A 301 -8.61 -13.05 22.13
N ALA A 302 -8.52 -14.20 22.78
CA ALA A 302 -9.12 -14.46 24.08
C ALA A 302 -8.53 -13.58 25.20
N LEU A 303 -7.21 -13.33 25.16
CA LEU A 303 -6.55 -12.37 26.05
C LEU A 303 -7.16 -10.97 25.92
N ARG A 304 -7.32 -10.51 24.68
CA ARG A 304 -7.83 -9.15 24.39
C ARG A 304 -9.29 -8.96 24.73
N GLU A 305 -10.10 -10.03 24.76
CA GLU A 305 -11.47 -10.00 25.26
C GLU A 305 -11.58 -9.60 26.73
N GLY A 306 -10.52 -9.83 27.53
CA GLY A 306 -10.42 -9.40 28.92
C GLY A 306 -10.21 -7.90 29.11
N PHE A 307 -9.85 -7.16 28.05
CA PHE A 307 -9.48 -5.75 28.11
C PHE A 307 -10.48 -4.83 27.41
N GLY A 308 -10.94 -3.80 28.12
CA GLY A 308 -11.57 -2.62 27.53
C GLY A 308 -10.51 -1.53 27.29
N MET A 309 -10.49 -0.93 26.11
CA MET A 309 -9.49 0.07 25.79
C MET A 309 -10.12 1.32 25.18
N VAL A 310 -9.78 2.48 25.73
CA VAL A 310 -10.02 3.79 25.13
C VAL A 310 -8.70 4.36 24.68
N LEU A 311 -8.52 4.47 23.37
CA LEU A 311 -7.30 4.97 22.73
C LEU A 311 -7.25 6.49 22.75
N GLN A 312 -6.04 7.04 22.69
CA GLN A 312 -5.78 8.47 22.49
C GLN A 312 -6.40 8.96 21.18
N ASP A 313 -6.14 8.21 20.07
CA ASP A 313 -6.77 8.45 18.78
C ASP A 313 -8.09 7.68 18.70
N THR A 314 -9.19 8.40 18.83
CA THR A 314 -10.54 7.82 18.77
C THR A 314 -10.91 7.42 17.35
N TRP A 315 -11.19 6.13 17.15
CA TRP A 315 -11.62 5.60 15.86
C TRP A 315 -13.10 5.17 15.89
N LEU A 316 -13.88 5.68 14.94
CA LEU A 316 -15.26 5.30 14.71
C LEU A 316 -15.41 4.82 13.27
N PHE A 317 -16.20 3.76 13.08
CA PHE A 317 -16.47 3.21 11.76
C PHE A 317 -17.59 3.99 11.07
N LYS A 318 -17.57 3.99 9.74
CA LYS A 318 -18.71 4.43 8.95
C LYS A 318 -19.93 3.56 9.29
N GLY A 319 -21.03 4.19 9.68
CA GLY A 319 -22.25 3.52 10.13
C GLY A 319 -22.97 4.35 11.18
N THR A 320 -24.02 3.82 11.78
CA THR A 320 -24.80 4.54 12.78
C THR A 320 -24.06 4.70 14.11
N ILE A 321 -24.43 5.69 14.89
CA ILE A 321 -23.92 5.86 16.27
C ILE A 321 -24.26 4.62 17.11
N MET A 322 -25.47 4.05 16.94
CA MET A 322 -25.91 2.83 17.61
C MET A 322 -24.94 1.67 17.35
N GLU A 323 -24.59 1.42 16.07
CA GLU A 323 -23.67 0.36 15.67
C GLU A 323 -22.26 0.59 16.19
N ASN A 324 -21.80 1.83 16.19
CA ASN A 324 -20.49 2.19 16.72
C ASN A 324 -20.34 1.93 18.22
N ILE A 325 -21.38 2.14 19.02
CA ILE A 325 -21.39 1.79 20.44
C ILE A 325 -21.51 0.27 20.61
N ARG A 326 -22.44 -0.37 19.85
CA ARG A 326 -22.68 -1.82 19.89
C ARG A 326 -21.44 -2.64 19.49
N TYR A 327 -20.47 -2.03 18.79
CA TYR A 327 -19.20 -2.68 18.47
C TYR A 327 -18.46 -3.23 19.70
N GLY A 328 -18.70 -2.67 20.90
CA GLY A 328 -18.15 -3.18 22.15
C GLY A 328 -18.70 -4.57 22.55
N ARG A 329 -19.99 -4.84 22.22
CA ARG A 329 -20.64 -6.14 22.39
C ARG A 329 -21.75 -6.27 21.36
N LEU A 330 -21.50 -7.11 20.34
CA LEU A 330 -22.33 -7.17 19.13
C LEU A 330 -23.77 -7.70 19.36
N ASP A 331 -23.96 -8.51 20.41
CA ASP A 331 -25.24 -9.09 20.80
C ASP A 331 -26.07 -8.20 21.77
N ALA A 332 -25.55 -7.02 22.12
CA ALA A 332 -26.23 -6.08 23.01
C ALA A 332 -27.52 -5.52 22.40
N THR A 333 -28.57 -5.42 23.24
CA THR A 333 -29.85 -4.81 22.85
C THR A 333 -29.72 -3.29 22.71
N ASP A 334 -30.72 -2.66 22.04
CA ASP A 334 -30.73 -1.19 21.90
C ASP A 334 -30.80 -0.51 23.27
N GLU A 335 -31.53 -1.10 24.25
CA GLU A 335 -31.64 -0.59 25.60
C GLU A 335 -30.30 -0.61 26.34
N GLU A 336 -29.51 -1.67 26.19
CA GLU A 336 -28.17 -1.78 26.77
C GLU A 336 -27.22 -0.76 26.16
N VAL A 337 -27.27 -0.57 24.85
CA VAL A 337 -26.48 0.47 24.13
C VAL A 337 -26.85 1.86 24.66
N ILE A 338 -28.14 2.16 24.81
CA ILE A 338 -28.59 3.45 25.34
C ILE A 338 -28.17 3.60 26.81
N ALA A 339 -28.20 2.53 27.61
CA ALA A 339 -27.76 2.56 29.01
C ALA A 339 -26.25 2.86 29.10
N ALA A 340 -25.42 2.24 28.27
CA ALA A 340 -24.00 2.52 28.18
C ALA A 340 -23.73 3.96 27.74
N ALA A 341 -24.45 4.47 26.74
CA ALA A 341 -24.36 5.85 26.29
C ALA A 341 -24.73 6.85 27.39
N LYS A 342 -25.73 6.56 28.22
CA LYS A 342 -26.10 7.37 29.39
C LYS A 342 -25.00 7.35 30.44
N ALA A 343 -24.43 6.19 30.73
CA ALA A 343 -23.30 6.05 31.66
C ALA A 343 -22.09 6.86 31.19
N ALA A 344 -21.78 6.82 29.90
CA ALA A 344 -20.72 7.63 29.29
C ALA A 344 -21.06 9.13 29.15
N ASN A 345 -22.22 9.57 29.59
CA ASN A 345 -22.74 10.94 29.41
C ASN A 345 -22.87 11.36 27.92
N ALA A 346 -23.06 10.40 27.03
CA ALA A 346 -23.21 10.60 25.59
C ALA A 346 -24.66 10.76 25.12
N ASP A 347 -25.63 10.19 25.83
CA ASP A 347 -27.05 10.13 25.42
C ASP A 347 -27.66 11.52 25.14
N HIS A 348 -27.29 12.53 25.91
CA HIS A 348 -27.83 13.87 25.74
C HIS A 348 -27.46 14.44 24.37
N PHE A 349 -26.15 14.45 24.00
CA PHE A 349 -25.74 15.01 22.71
C PHE A 349 -26.26 14.16 21.55
N ILE A 350 -26.26 12.82 21.70
CA ILE A 350 -26.76 11.93 20.65
C ILE A 350 -28.21 12.29 20.28
N ARG A 351 -29.08 12.51 21.28
CA ARG A 351 -30.47 12.89 21.06
C ARG A 351 -30.66 14.27 20.43
N THR A 352 -29.67 15.15 20.51
CA THR A 352 -29.69 16.46 19.85
C THR A 352 -29.25 16.43 18.38
N LEU A 353 -28.66 15.32 17.95
CA LEU A 353 -28.22 15.17 16.55
C LEU A 353 -29.40 14.76 15.65
N PRO A 354 -29.39 15.17 14.38
CA PRO A 354 -30.38 14.73 13.40
C PRO A 354 -30.36 13.20 13.29
N GLY A 355 -31.49 12.52 13.58
CA GLY A 355 -31.58 11.06 13.58
C GLY A 355 -31.12 10.37 14.87
N GLY A 356 -30.57 11.09 15.85
CA GLY A 356 -30.17 10.55 17.14
C GLY A 356 -29.21 9.37 17.02
N TYR A 357 -29.52 8.24 17.63
CA TYR A 357 -28.75 7.01 17.58
C TYR A 357 -28.61 6.39 16.16
N GLN A 358 -29.56 6.72 15.27
CA GLN A 358 -29.54 6.25 13.86
C GLN A 358 -28.81 7.22 12.94
N MET A 359 -28.19 8.29 13.46
CA MET A 359 -27.35 9.16 12.67
C MET A 359 -26.17 8.40 12.14
N GLU A 360 -25.94 8.45 10.82
CA GLU A 360 -24.77 7.88 10.17
C GLU A 360 -23.56 8.78 10.37
N LEU A 361 -22.46 8.18 10.81
CA LEU A 361 -21.14 8.79 10.82
C LEU A 361 -20.51 8.62 9.43
N ASN A 362 -19.89 9.69 8.94
CA ASN A 362 -19.13 9.61 7.69
C ASN A 362 -17.80 8.87 7.91
N GLU A 363 -17.05 8.65 6.83
CA GLU A 363 -15.85 7.82 6.81
C GLU A 363 -14.78 8.26 7.84
N ASP A 364 -14.65 9.59 8.08
CA ASP A 364 -13.72 10.16 9.07
C ASP A 364 -14.42 10.54 10.38
N ALA A 365 -15.71 10.26 10.51
CA ALA A 365 -16.56 10.75 11.59
C ALA A 365 -16.42 12.28 11.83
N SER A 366 -16.16 13.06 10.76
CA SER A 366 -15.94 14.51 10.83
C SER A 366 -17.22 15.29 11.11
N ASN A 367 -18.37 14.64 11.05
CA ASN A 367 -19.69 15.19 11.40
C ASN A 367 -19.99 15.18 12.91
N VAL A 368 -19.05 14.74 13.75
CA VAL A 368 -19.08 14.85 15.19
C VAL A 368 -17.75 15.43 15.72
N SER A 369 -17.80 16.17 16.85
CA SER A 369 -16.61 16.76 17.44
C SER A 369 -15.69 15.72 18.08
N GLN A 370 -14.40 16.05 18.28
CA GLN A 370 -13.43 15.14 18.90
C GLN A 370 -13.85 14.68 20.30
N GLY A 371 -14.40 15.58 21.13
CA GLY A 371 -14.95 15.21 22.43
C GLY A 371 -16.17 14.27 22.33
N GLN A 372 -17.03 14.46 21.32
CA GLN A 372 -18.15 13.54 21.07
C GLN A 372 -17.67 12.16 20.62
N LYS A 373 -16.65 12.08 19.71
CA LYS A 373 -16.02 10.81 19.35
C LYS A 373 -15.50 10.07 20.58
N GLN A 374 -14.85 10.79 21.48
CA GLN A 374 -14.32 10.23 22.72
C GLN A 374 -15.41 9.66 23.63
N LEU A 375 -16.53 10.38 23.82
CA LEU A 375 -17.69 9.88 24.57
C LEU A 375 -18.28 8.62 23.94
N LEU A 376 -18.35 8.52 22.62
CA LEU A 376 -18.83 7.32 21.92
C LEU A 376 -17.90 6.11 22.12
N THR A 377 -16.58 6.31 22.10
CA THR A 377 -15.61 5.22 22.37
C THR A 377 -15.65 4.79 23.83
N ILE A 378 -15.88 5.70 24.77
CA ILE A 378 -16.10 5.38 26.19
C ILE A 378 -17.40 4.57 26.37
N ALA A 379 -18.51 4.96 25.71
CA ALA A 379 -19.74 4.20 25.74
C ALA A 379 -19.57 2.79 25.20
N ARG A 380 -18.80 2.62 24.11
CA ARG A 380 -18.40 1.32 23.56
C ARG A 380 -17.69 0.45 24.59
N THR A 381 -16.75 1.02 25.34
CA THR A 381 -15.96 0.29 26.34
C THR A 381 -16.78 -0.06 27.56
N ILE A 382 -17.69 0.84 28.02
CA ILE A 382 -18.65 0.54 29.11
C ILE A 382 -19.58 -0.61 28.71
N LEU A 383 -20.05 -0.63 27.45
CA LEU A 383 -20.92 -1.70 26.94
C LEU A 383 -20.22 -3.05 26.91
N ALA A 384 -18.91 -3.05 26.62
CA ALA A 384 -18.11 -4.29 26.56
C ALA A 384 -17.94 -4.96 27.93
N ASP A 385 -18.01 -4.21 29.03
CA ASP A 385 -17.96 -4.68 30.43
C ASP A 385 -16.73 -5.59 30.72
N ASN A 386 -15.56 -5.17 30.27
CA ASN A 386 -14.32 -5.94 30.39
C ASN A 386 -13.74 -5.90 31.80
N ARG A 387 -12.96 -6.94 32.18
CA ARG A 387 -12.34 -7.09 33.50
C ARG A 387 -11.25 -6.08 33.79
N ILE A 388 -10.50 -5.65 32.77
CA ILE A 388 -9.41 -4.70 32.88
C ILE A 388 -9.71 -3.53 31.93
N LEU A 389 -9.71 -2.31 32.44
CA LEU A 389 -9.93 -1.10 31.66
C LEU A 389 -8.63 -0.34 31.48
N ILE A 390 -8.29 -0.02 30.23
CA ILE A 390 -7.10 0.78 29.85
C ILE A 390 -7.59 2.10 29.25
N LEU A 391 -7.09 3.20 29.80
CA LEU A 391 -7.40 4.55 29.37
C LEU A 391 -6.09 5.25 28.94
N ASP A 392 -5.91 5.45 27.63
CA ASP A 392 -4.74 6.16 27.09
C ASP A 392 -5.16 7.59 26.71
N GLU A 393 -4.90 8.57 27.61
CA GLU A 393 -5.29 9.97 27.48
C GLU A 393 -6.79 10.18 27.12
N ALA A 394 -7.66 9.34 27.65
CA ALA A 394 -9.07 9.21 27.24
C ALA A 394 -9.91 10.47 27.49
N THR A 395 -9.40 11.49 28.17
CA THR A 395 -10.15 12.72 28.54
C THR A 395 -9.46 14.00 28.05
N SER A 396 -8.38 13.89 27.28
CA SER A 396 -7.57 15.05 26.84
C SER A 396 -8.34 16.07 25.98
N SER A 397 -9.41 15.64 25.31
CA SER A 397 -10.23 16.47 24.40
C SER A 397 -11.61 16.83 24.97
N VAL A 398 -11.84 16.57 26.27
CA VAL A 398 -13.13 16.77 26.94
C VAL A 398 -13.02 17.86 28.00
N ASP A 399 -14.08 18.65 28.21
CA ASP A 399 -14.10 19.66 29.26
C ASP A 399 -14.08 19.03 30.66
N THR A 400 -13.55 19.76 31.65
CA THR A 400 -13.35 19.27 33.02
C THR A 400 -14.62 18.74 33.71
N ARG A 401 -15.80 19.31 33.39
CA ARG A 401 -17.06 18.86 33.97
C ARG A 401 -17.50 17.51 33.39
N THR A 402 -17.31 17.33 32.10
CA THR A 402 -17.57 16.06 31.40
C THR A 402 -16.56 15.01 31.84
N GLU A 403 -15.29 15.38 32.01
CA GLU A 403 -14.25 14.49 32.55
C GLU A 403 -14.62 13.89 33.90
N GLN A 404 -15.05 14.74 34.87
CA GLN A 404 -15.50 14.25 36.17
C GLN A 404 -16.65 13.27 36.10
N ARG A 405 -17.59 13.48 35.17
CA ARG A 405 -18.76 12.57 34.97
C ARG A 405 -18.29 11.25 34.36
N ILE A 406 -17.39 11.28 33.41
CA ILE A 406 -16.77 10.09 32.79
C ILE A 406 -16.04 9.28 33.87
N GLN A 407 -15.20 9.92 34.68
CA GLN A 407 -14.51 9.27 35.79
C GLN A 407 -15.50 8.60 36.76
N THR A 408 -16.59 9.30 37.12
CA THR A 408 -17.65 8.73 37.99
C THR A 408 -18.34 7.52 37.35
N ALA A 409 -18.54 7.53 36.02
CA ALA A 409 -19.12 6.41 35.31
C ALA A 409 -18.20 5.18 35.25
N MET A 410 -16.89 5.41 35.11
CA MET A 410 -15.87 4.35 35.08
C MET A 410 -15.51 3.82 36.48
N ASP A 411 -15.92 4.50 37.56
CA ASP A 411 -15.74 4.09 38.95
C ASP A 411 -16.81 3.11 39.43
N ARG A 412 -17.82 2.87 38.65
CA ARG A 412 -18.94 1.94 38.90
C ARG A 412 -18.75 0.62 38.23
#